data_d1283ab0ba4bcd06007ef92d064db226
#
_entry.id   d1283ab0ba4bcd06007ef92d064db226
#
_cell.length_a   1.000
_cell.length_b   1.000
_cell.length_c   1.000
_cell.angle_alpha   90.00
_cell.angle_beta   90.00
_cell.angle_gamma   90.00
#
_symmetry.space_group_name_H-M   'P 1'
#
loop_
_entity.id
_entity.type
_entity.pdbx_description
1 polymer ?
#
loop_
_entity_poly.entity_id
_entity_poly.type
_entity_poly.pdbx_seq_one_letter_code
_entity_poly.pdbx_strand_id
1 'polypeptide(L)'
;MKEHSLKEIEEKVLKISIELAREGNGALFVIGNNVNYEKLIKQKFGEMNIFENGAEKVLKGLAVIDGAAIIDLKGNMVDYGALIKNTRPFVGFGTRHAAAVTASKGGNVVILVSEEERKVKIFRDGKYLMQVDSLQKNVENDIPLMSKILESTGVGFIGTIGTVALAPTLGIALIPGIVLFGGSYFAIKSFFEKYKK
;
A
#
# COMPACT_ATOMS: atom_id res chain seq x y z
N MET A 1 2.35 -3.70 26.94
CA MET A 1 2.06 -4.03 25.51
C MET A 1 3.39 -4.28 24.82
N LYS A 2 3.47 -5.31 23.98
CA LYS A 2 4.68 -5.55 23.16
C LYS A 2 4.76 -4.43 22.11
N GLU A 3 5.89 -3.78 22.01
CA GLU A 3 6.12 -2.78 20.96
C GLU A 3 6.43 -3.51 19.65
N HIS A 4 5.65 -3.23 18.63
CA HIS A 4 5.82 -3.82 17.30
C HIS A 4 6.62 -2.88 16.42
N SER A 5 7.52 -3.44 15.61
CA SER A 5 8.31 -2.67 14.64
C SER A 5 7.43 -2.21 13.46
N LEU A 6 7.84 -1.13 12.79
CA LEU A 6 7.17 -0.67 11.56
C LEU A 6 7.08 -1.80 10.52
N LYS A 7 8.12 -2.63 10.43
CA LYS A 7 8.13 -3.80 9.56
C LYS A 7 7.01 -4.78 9.87
N GLU A 8 6.80 -5.14 11.15
CA GLU A 8 5.71 -6.05 11.54
C GLU A 8 4.34 -5.46 11.19
N ILE A 9 4.17 -4.13 11.33
CA ILE A 9 2.95 -3.41 10.96
C ILE A 9 2.72 -3.50 9.45
N GLU A 10 3.74 -3.21 8.64
CA GLU A 10 3.68 -3.30 7.18
C GLU A 10 3.35 -4.72 6.73
N GLU A 11 4.01 -5.74 7.26
CA GLU A 11 3.76 -7.15 6.95
C GLU A 11 2.32 -7.56 7.30
N LYS A 12 1.81 -7.14 8.46
CA LYS A 12 0.43 -7.41 8.87
C LYS A 12 -0.58 -6.78 7.91
N VAL A 13 -0.39 -5.50 7.56
CA VAL A 13 -1.30 -4.79 6.66
C VAL A 13 -1.20 -5.31 5.23
N LEU A 14 0.00 -5.67 4.75
CA LEU A 14 0.19 -6.32 3.45
C LEU A 14 -0.57 -7.63 3.35
N LYS A 15 -0.49 -8.49 4.38
CA LYS A 15 -1.24 -9.74 4.43
C LYS A 15 -2.74 -9.49 4.31
N ILE A 16 -3.28 -8.60 5.13
CA ILE A 16 -4.70 -8.23 5.10
C ILE A 16 -5.09 -7.67 3.72
N SER A 17 -4.23 -6.85 3.11
CA SER A 17 -4.47 -6.27 1.80
C SER A 17 -4.53 -7.31 0.67
N ILE A 18 -3.66 -8.32 0.72
CA ILE A 18 -3.67 -9.44 -0.24
C ILE A 18 -4.97 -10.25 -0.10
N GLU A 19 -5.40 -10.52 1.12
CA GLU A 19 -6.65 -11.24 1.39
C GLU A 19 -7.87 -10.45 0.88
N LEU A 20 -7.96 -9.14 1.19
CA LEU A 20 -9.03 -8.27 0.68
C LEU A 20 -9.06 -8.20 -0.86
N ALA A 21 -7.89 -8.12 -1.49
CA ALA A 21 -7.80 -8.13 -2.94
C ALA A 21 -8.32 -9.45 -3.54
N ARG A 22 -8.02 -10.59 -2.95
CA ARG A 22 -8.54 -11.91 -3.36
C ARG A 22 -10.05 -12.01 -3.20
N GLU A 23 -10.57 -11.43 -2.14
CA GLU A 23 -12.02 -11.37 -1.89
C GLU A 23 -12.74 -10.40 -2.85
N GLY A 24 -12.01 -9.56 -3.59
CA GLY A 24 -12.55 -8.54 -4.49
C GLY A 24 -13.04 -7.31 -3.77
N ASN A 25 -12.42 -7.00 -2.66
CA ASN A 25 -12.69 -5.80 -1.90
C ASN A 25 -11.65 -4.72 -2.19
N GLY A 26 -12.10 -3.47 -2.31
CA GLY A 26 -11.23 -2.30 -2.41
C GLY A 26 -10.96 -1.71 -1.04
N ALA A 27 -9.71 -1.28 -0.78
CA ALA A 27 -9.35 -0.62 0.46
C ALA A 27 -8.18 0.36 0.26
N LEU A 28 -8.04 1.31 1.19
CA LEU A 28 -6.89 2.20 1.25
C LEU A 28 -6.37 2.24 2.69
N PHE A 29 -5.16 1.76 2.91
CA PHE A 29 -4.47 1.84 4.19
C PHE A 29 -3.38 2.90 4.14
N VAL A 30 -3.26 3.70 5.19
CA VAL A 30 -2.16 4.64 5.39
C VAL A 30 -1.48 4.31 6.71
N ILE A 31 -0.19 3.97 6.66
CA ILE A 31 0.65 3.68 7.82
C ILE A 31 1.56 4.87 8.04
N GLY A 32 1.35 5.60 9.12
CA GLY A 32 2.15 6.77 9.48
C GLY A 32 1.38 7.78 10.32
N ASN A 33 2.08 8.84 10.74
CA ASN A 33 1.53 9.85 11.64
C ASN A 33 1.23 11.20 10.95
N ASN A 34 1.71 11.38 9.71
CA ASN A 34 1.62 12.67 9.03
C ASN A 34 0.65 12.61 7.84
N VAL A 35 -0.65 12.51 8.13
CA VAL A 35 -1.72 12.39 7.13
C VAL A 35 -2.68 13.55 7.26
N ASN A 36 -2.92 14.27 6.15
CA ASN A 36 -3.92 15.33 6.11
C ASN A 36 -5.22 14.79 5.52
N TYR A 37 -6.24 14.62 6.37
CA TYR A 37 -7.52 14.04 5.99
C TYR A 37 -8.70 14.72 6.68
N GLU A 38 -9.88 14.43 6.18
CA GLU A 38 -11.17 14.77 6.80
C GLU A 38 -11.93 13.48 7.09
N LYS A 39 -12.63 13.43 8.22
CA LYS A 39 -13.43 12.27 8.60
C LYS A 39 -14.76 12.28 7.85
N LEU A 40 -15.05 11.20 7.12
CA LEU A 40 -16.41 10.94 6.62
C LEU A 40 -17.36 10.62 7.77
N ILE A 41 -16.87 9.87 8.74
CA ILE A 41 -17.65 9.40 9.88
C ILE A 41 -17.14 10.12 11.12
N LYS A 42 -17.98 10.93 11.74
CA LYS A 42 -17.61 11.76 12.90
C LYS A 42 -17.58 10.99 14.23
N GLN A 43 -17.92 9.71 14.23
CA GLN A 43 -17.88 8.88 15.44
C GLN A 43 -16.44 8.67 15.90
N LYS A 44 -16.24 8.69 17.22
CA LYS A 44 -14.95 8.30 17.80
C LYS A 44 -14.81 6.80 17.67
N PHE A 45 -13.69 6.36 17.11
CA PHE A 45 -13.27 4.98 17.14
C PHE A 45 -12.56 4.73 18.47
N GLY A 46 -12.84 3.57 19.09
CA GLY A 46 -12.11 3.15 20.30
C GLY A 46 -10.66 2.81 19.99
N GLU A 47 -9.81 2.84 21.01
CA GLU A 47 -8.43 2.42 20.86
C GLU A 47 -8.37 0.94 20.47
N MET A 48 -7.69 0.62 19.36
CA MET A 48 -7.50 -0.74 18.86
C MET A 48 -6.12 -0.85 18.24
N ASN A 49 -5.33 -1.80 18.71
CA ASN A 49 -4.08 -2.15 18.05
C ASN A 49 -4.32 -3.31 17.07
N ILE A 50 -3.76 -3.23 15.85
CA ILE A 50 -3.97 -4.24 14.81
C ILE A 50 -3.46 -5.64 15.17
N PHE A 51 -2.66 -5.77 16.22
CA PHE A 51 -2.13 -7.05 16.72
C PHE A 51 -2.99 -7.68 17.81
N GLU A 52 -4.04 -7.00 18.27
CA GLU A 52 -4.97 -7.57 19.25
C GLU A 52 -5.82 -8.69 18.65
N ASN A 53 -6.28 -9.59 19.53
CA ASN A 53 -7.15 -10.67 19.12
C ASN A 53 -8.47 -10.13 18.52
N GLY A 54 -8.79 -10.57 17.31
CA GLY A 54 -9.97 -10.12 16.58
C GLY A 54 -9.81 -8.80 15.82
N ALA A 55 -8.75 -8.02 16.08
CA ALA A 55 -8.49 -6.75 15.41
C ALA A 55 -8.42 -6.89 13.88
N GLU A 56 -7.90 -8.01 13.38
CA GLU A 56 -7.82 -8.27 11.94
C GLU A 56 -9.19 -8.26 11.26
N LYS A 57 -10.19 -8.89 11.88
CA LYS A 57 -11.57 -8.91 11.35
C LYS A 57 -12.20 -7.52 11.35
N VAL A 58 -11.98 -6.77 12.44
CA VAL A 58 -12.46 -5.39 12.58
C VAL A 58 -11.79 -4.50 11.53
N LEU A 59 -10.46 -4.58 11.38
CA LEU A 59 -9.69 -3.80 10.41
C LEU A 59 -10.16 -4.08 8.97
N LYS A 60 -10.37 -5.35 8.59
CA LYS A 60 -10.92 -5.71 7.28
C LYS A 60 -12.30 -5.07 7.06
N GLY A 61 -13.20 -5.18 8.02
CA GLY A 61 -14.54 -4.60 7.92
C GLY A 61 -14.55 -3.08 7.80
N LEU A 62 -13.65 -2.39 8.49
CA LEU A 62 -13.54 -0.93 8.45
C LEU A 62 -12.78 -0.42 7.21
N ALA A 63 -11.81 -1.18 6.71
CA ALA A 63 -11.01 -0.78 5.56
C ALA A 63 -11.77 -0.77 4.23
N VAL A 64 -12.88 -1.51 4.12
CA VAL A 64 -13.74 -1.51 2.92
C VAL A 64 -14.72 -0.34 2.88
N ILE A 65 -14.86 0.40 3.98
CA ILE A 65 -15.63 1.64 4.02
C ILE A 65 -14.93 2.68 3.12
N ASP A 66 -15.72 3.52 2.46
CA ASP A 66 -15.15 4.59 1.62
C ASP A 66 -14.22 5.51 2.42
N GLY A 67 -13.09 5.89 1.82
CA GLY A 67 -11.99 6.58 2.48
C GLY A 67 -10.83 5.65 2.83
N ALA A 68 -9.95 6.11 3.72
CA ALA A 68 -8.76 5.37 4.15
C ALA A 68 -8.89 4.89 5.60
N ALA A 69 -8.25 3.76 5.91
CA ALA A 69 -7.94 3.33 7.26
C ALA A 69 -6.54 3.85 7.63
N ILE A 70 -6.46 4.62 8.71
CA ILE A 70 -5.21 5.24 9.19
C ILE A 70 -4.66 4.43 10.36
N ILE A 71 -3.42 4.01 10.25
CA ILE A 71 -2.70 3.22 11.26
C ILE A 71 -1.44 3.99 11.64
N ASP A 72 -1.19 4.18 12.93
CA ASP A 72 0.01 4.85 13.40
C ASP A 72 1.26 3.94 13.35
N LEU A 73 2.43 4.50 13.64
CA LEU A 73 3.70 3.78 13.67
C LEU A 73 3.84 2.80 14.85
N LYS A 74 2.84 2.72 15.72
CA LYS A 74 2.76 1.75 16.82
C LYS A 74 1.76 0.62 16.53
N GLY A 75 1.09 0.67 15.37
CA GLY A 75 0.06 -0.29 14.97
C GLY A 75 -1.32 0.01 15.56
N ASN A 76 -1.55 1.20 16.11
CA ASN A 76 -2.88 1.57 16.54
C ASN A 76 -3.69 2.09 15.36
N MET A 77 -4.92 1.66 15.26
CA MET A 77 -5.87 2.21 14.30
C MET A 77 -6.34 3.58 14.82
N VAL A 78 -5.94 4.63 14.09
CA VAL A 78 -6.23 6.02 14.44
C VAL A 78 -7.62 6.43 13.95
N ASP A 79 -7.95 6.02 12.70
CA ASP A 79 -9.21 6.40 12.07
C ASP A 79 -9.56 5.49 10.89
N TYR A 80 -10.80 5.59 10.42
CA TYR A 80 -11.30 4.95 9.20
C TYR A 80 -12.25 5.88 8.47
N GLY A 81 -12.55 5.58 7.20
CA GLY A 81 -13.35 6.48 6.38
C GLY A 81 -12.70 7.86 6.22
N ALA A 82 -11.36 7.90 6.20
CA ALA A 82 -10.60 9.15 6.12
C ALA A 82 -10.48 9.61 4.66
N LEU A 83 -11.05 10.77 4.33
CA LEU A 83 -10.89 11.42 3.03
C LEU A 83 -9.58 12.19 3.01
N ILE A 84 -8.62 11.74 2.20
CA ILE A 84 -7.33 12.41 2.03
C ILE A 84 -7.54 13.75 1.35
N LYS A 85 -7.06 14.85 1.98
CA LYS A 85 -7.17 16.21 1.45
C LYS A 85 -6.13 16.51 0.38
N ASN A 86 -6.40 17.54 -0.42
CA ASN A 86 -5.48 18.06 -1.44
C ASN A 86 -5.05 17.01 -2.49
N THR A 87 -5.91 16.04 -2.77
CA THR A 87 -5.70 15.07 -3.84
C THR A 87 -5.81 15.76 -5.19
N ARG A 88 -4.86 15.48 -6.08
CA ARG A 88 -4.94 15.94 -7.48
C ARG A 88 -5.31 14.75 -8.35
N PRO A 89 -6.47 14.78 -9.01
CA PRO A 89 -6.86 13.72 -9.94
C PRO A 89 -5.81 13.58 -11.05
N PHE A 90 -5.51 12.34 -11.40
CA PHE A 90 -4.65 12.00 -12.53
C PHE A 90 -5.50 11.39 -13.64
N VAL A 91 -5.31 11.84 -14.87
CA VAL A 91 -6.02 11.29 -16.03
C VAL A 91 -5.74 9.79 -16.12
N GLY A 92 -6.79 8.96 -16.15
CA GLY A 92 -6.71 7.50 -16.27
C GLY A 92 -6.48 6.76 -14.94
N PHE A 93 -6.59 7.44 -13.77
CA PHE A 93 -6.54 6.82 -12.45
C PHE A 93 -7.70 7.30 -11.59
N GLY A 94 -8.30 6.36 -10.84
CA GLY A 94 -9.38 6.67 -9.92
C GLY A 94 -8.92 7.54 -8.73
N THR A 95 -9.89 8.07 -8.02
CA THR A 95 -9.70 8.95 -6.86
C THR A 95 -8.84 8.31 -5.77
N ARG A 96 -8.96 7.00 -5.54
CA ARG A 96 -8.14 6.25 -4.56
C ARG A 96 -6.65 6.26 -4.90
N HIS A 97 -6.26 6.25 -6.19
CA HIS A 97 -4.85 6.37 -6.59
C HIS A 97 -4.29 7.76 -6.29
N ALA A 98 -5.08 8.80 -6.58
CA ALA A 98 -4.69 10.17 -6.26
C ALA A 98 -4.53 10.38 -4.74
N ALA A 99 -5.44 9.79 -3.96
CA ALA A 99 -5.36 9.77 -2.50
C ALA A 99 -4.10 9.04 -2.02
N ALA A 100 -3.79 7.85 -2.58
CA ALA A 100 -2.62 7.06 -2.22
C ALA A 100 -1.30 7.83 -2.46
N VAL A 101 -1.13 8.41 -3.66
CA VAL A 101 0.06 9.24 -3.98
C VAL A 101 0.16 10.44 -3.05
N THR A 102 -0.96 11.10 -2.75
CA THR A 102 -0.95 12.30 -1.89
C THR A 102 -0.61 11.95 -0.45
N ALA A 103 -1.26 10.93 0.12
CA ALA A 103 -1.02 10.49 1.50
C ALA A 103 0.42 9.98 1.69
N SER A 104 1.02 9.38 0.67
CA SER A 104 2.39 8.84 0.77
C SER A 104 3.49 9.90 0.80
N LYS A 105 3.23 11.16 0.42
CA LYS A 105 4.24 12.24 0.38
C LYS A 105 4.79 12.64 1.74
N GLY A 106 4.08 12.35 2.81
CA GLY A 106 4.49 12.68 4.18
C GLY A 106 5.42 11.66 4.85
N GLY A 107 6.08 10.78 4.07
CA GLY A 107 6.88 9.67 4.61
C GLY A 107 6.04 8.47 5.05
N ASN A 108 4.73 8.49 4.77
CA ASN A 108 3.84 7.39 5.09
C ASN A 108 3.96 6.28 4.06
N VAL A 109 3.75 5.04 4.50
CA VAL A 109 3.52 3.91 3.60
C VAL A 109 2.03 3.80 3.32
N VAL A 110 1.67 3.77 2.05
CA VAL A 110 0.28 3.67 1.62
C VAL A 110 0.07 2.43 0.78
N ILE A 111 -0.93 1.64 1.18
CA ILE A 111 -1.29 0.40 0.52
C ILE A 111 -2.71 0.54 -0.03
N LEU A 112 -2.82 0.52 -1.36
CA LEU A 112 -4.08 0.57 -2.08
C LEU A 112 -4.45 -0.83 -2.58
N VAL A 113 -5.62 -1.30 -2.21
CA VAL A 113 -6.23 -2.54 -2.69
C VAL A 113 -7.19 -2.21 -3.83
N SER A 114 -6.92 -2.75 -5.02
CA SER A 114 -7.77 -2.60 -6.19
C SER A 114 -8.72 -3.78 -6.30
N GLU A 115 -10.02 -3.54 -6.16
CA GLU A 115 -11.04 -4.59 -6.31
C GLU A 115 -11.13 -5.08 -7.76
N GLU A 116 -11.03 -4.17 -8.74
CA GLU A 116 -11.17 -4.51 -10.16
C GLU A 116 -9.98 -5.34 -10.67
N GLU A 117 -8.76 -4.95 -10.29
CA GLU A 117 -7.54 -5.59 -10.77
C GLU A 117 -7.10 -6.78 -9.89
N ARG A 118 -7.69 -6.98 -8.70
CA ARG A 118 -7.26 -7.95 -7.69
C ARG A 118 -5.79 -7.79 -7.32
N LYS A 119 -5.32 -6.54 -7.23
CA LYS A 119 -3.93 -6.19 -6.99
C LYS A 119 -3.79 -5.29 -5.79
N VAL A 120 -2.64 -5.42 -5.12
CA VAL A 120 -2.20 -4.53 -4.05
C VAL A 120 -1.12 -3.62 -4.60
N LYS A 121 -1.28 -2.32 -4.42
CA LYS A 121 -0.38 -1.27 -4.93
C LYS A 121 0.20 -0.49 -3.77
N ILE A 122 1.52 -0.36 -3.70
CA ILE A 122 2.22 0.25 -2.57
C ILE A 122 2.89 1.54 -3.00
N PHE A 123 2.69 2.58 -2.19
CA PHE A 123 3.20 3.93 -2.43
C PHE A 123 4.00 4.42 -1.22
N ARG A 124 5.09 5.15 -1.46
CA ARG A 124 5.87 5.86 -0.46
C ARG A 124 6.54 7.08 -1.09
N ASP A 125 6.67 8.18 -0.35
CA ASP A 125 7.29 9.43 -0.80
C ASP A 125 6.72 9.97 -2.12
N GLY A 126 5.41 9.81 -2.33
CA GLY A 126 4.73 10.23 -3.56
C GLY A 126 5.02 9.35 -4.77
N LYS A 127 5.68 8.20 -4.59
CA LYS A 127 6.07 7.27 -5.66
C LYS A 127 5.29 5.97 -5.55
N TYR A 128 4.99 5.40 -6.69
CA TYR A 128 4.50 4.03 -6.80
C TYR A 128 5.70 3.07 -6.76
N LEU A 129 5.80 2.26 -5.72
CA LEU A 129 6.96 1.41 -5.49
C LEU A 129 6.80 0.00 -6.02
N MET A 130 5.65 -0.63 -5.74
CA MET A 130 5.41 -2.00 -6.19
C MET A 130 3.92 -2.29 -6.39
N GLN A 131 3.68 -3.29 -7.20
CA GLN A 131 2.37 -3.90 -7.42
C GLN A 131 2.46 -5.39 -7.17
N VAL A 132 1.47 -5.91 -6.45
CA VAL A 132 1.37 -7.32 -6.08
C VAL A 132 0.10 -7.88 -6.69
N ASP A 133 0.22 -8.98 -7.42
CA ASP A 133 -0.93 -9.76 -7.90
C ASP A 133 -1.39 -10.70 -6.79
N SER A 134 -2.56 -10.42 -6.22
CA SER A 134 -3.09 -11.22 -5.12
C SER A 134 -3.47 -12.65 -5.52
N LEU A 135 -3.72 -12.89 -6.81
CA LEU A 135 -4.10 -14.20 -7.33
C LEU A 135 -2.88 -15.10 -7.59
N GLN A 136 -1.66 -14.53 -7.57
CA GLN A 136 -0.44 -15.32 -7.67
C GLN A 136 -0.34 -16.29 -6.49
N LYS A 137 -0.09 -17.58 -6.80
CA LYS A 137 0.06 -18.62 -5.79
C LYS A 137 1.24 -18.34 -4.86
N ASN A 138 1.01 -18.44 -3.57
CA ASN A 138 1.99 -18.28 -2.50
C ASN A 138 2.63 -16.88 -2.41
N VAL A 139 2.02 -15.85 -2.99
CA VAL A 139 2.56 -14.47 -2.95
C VAL A 139 2.74 -13.94 -1.52
N GLU A 140 2.03 -14.50 -0.54
CA GLU A 140 2.22 -14.17 0.89
C GLU A 140 3.59 -14.56 1.42
N ASN A 141 4.25 -15.55 0.84
CA ASN A 141 5.61 -15.96 1.25
C ASN A 141 6.63 -14.86 0.95
N ASP A 142 6.31 -13.95 0.04
CA ASP A 142 7.16 -12.82 -0.35
C ASP A 142 6.92 -11.55 0.49
N ILE A 143 5.97 -11.57 1.44
CA ILE A 143 5.69 -10.42 2.32
C ILE A 143 6.95 -9.93 3.05
N PRO A 144 7.81 -10.80 3.63
CA PRO A 144 9.04 -10.33 4.28
C PRO A 144 10.02 -9.64 3.30
N LEU A 145 10.01 -10.04 2.03
CA LEU A 145 10.79 -9.39 0.98
C LEU A 145 10.19 -8.02 0.62
N MET A 146 8.88 -7.93 0.47
CA MET A 146 8.18 -6.67 0.22
C MET A 146 8.49 -5.64 1.31
N SER A 147 8.42 -6.05 2.58
CA SER A 147 8.72 -5.20 3.73
C SER A 147 10.18 -4.72 3.74
N LYS A 148 11.15 -5.60 3.44
CA LYS A 148 12.56 -5.20 3.27
C LYS A 148 12.74 -4.16 2.17
N ILE A 149 12.01 -4.28 1.06
CA ILE A 149 12.03 -3.29 -0.02
C ILE A 149 11.51 -1.95 0.47
N LEU A 150 10.43 -1.94 1.26
CA LEU A 150 9.88 -0.73 1.86
C LEU A 150 10.87 -0.06 2.82
N GLU A 151 11.60 -0.82 3.63
CA GLU A 151 12.64 -0.29 4.51
C GLU A 151 13.81 0.34 3.73
N SER A 152 14.18 -0.23 2.57
CA SER A 152 15.36 0.18 1.80
C SER A 152 15.16 1.41 0.91
N THR A 153 13.94 1.88 0.72
CA THR A 153 13.64 2.99 -0.22
C THR A 153 14.17 4.37 0.20
N GLY A 154 14.83 4.47 1.34
CA GLY A 154 15.63 5.65 1.72
C GLY A 154 17.05 5.68 1.14
N VAL A 155 17.55 4.57 0.61
CA VAL A 155 18.88 4.44 -0.02
C VAL A 155 18.64 3.80 -1.37
N GLY A 156 19.03 4.45 -2.45
CA GLY A 156 18.74 4.03 -3.83
C GLY A 156 18.89 2.53 -4.02
N PHE A 157 17.78 1.86 -4.33
CA PHE A 157 17.69 0.42 -4.48
C PHE A 157 18.41 -0.01 -5.78
N ILE A 158 19.72 -0.16 -5.69
CA ILE A 158 20.56 -0.86 -6.67
C ILE A 158 21.30 -1.94 -5.89
N GLY A 159 20.62 -3.03 -5.60
CA GLY A 159 21.23 -4.14 -4.86
C GLY A 159 20.62 -5.46 -5.30
N THR A 160 21.49 -6.38 -5.67
CA THR A 160 21.23 -7.76 -6.05
C THR A 160 20.28 -8.47 -5.10
N ILE A 161 19.02 -8.60 -5.49
CA ILE A 161 18.13 -9.63 -4.96
C ILE A 161 18.23 -10.80 -5.95
N GLY A 162 18.66 -11.95 -5.47
CA GLY A 162 18.81 -13.15 -6.30
C GLY A 162 17.50 -13.43 -7.05
N THR A 163 17.62 -13.77 -8.34
CA THR A 163 16.55 -14.13 -9.28
C THR A 163 15.57 -13.02 -9.70
N VAL A 164 15.97 -11.76 -9.65
CA VAL A 164 15.21 -10.65 -10.23
C VAL A 164 15.66 -10.43 -11.66
N ALA A 165 14.75 -10.61 -12.63
CA ALA A 165 15.00 -10.16 -13.99
C ALA A 165 14.94 -8.63 -14.02
N LEU A 166 16.10 -7.98 -13.99
CA LEU A 166 16.22 -6.54 -14.17
C LEU A 166 16.05 -6.21 -15.65
N ALA A 167 15.07 -5.37 -15.98
CA ALA A 167 15.10 -4.59 -17.21
C ALA A 167 15.85 -3.30 -16.89
N PRO A 168 17.18 -3.23 -17.07
CA PRO A 168 18.03 -2.17 -16.53
C PRO A 168 17.74 -0.79 -17.14
N THR A 169 17.07 -0.76 -18.28
CA THR A 169 16.72 0.47 -19.00
C THR A 169 15.43 1.12 -18.50
N LEU A 170 14.61 0.42 -17.70
CA LEU A 170 13.28 0.87 -17.32
C LEU A 170 13.08 1.02 -15.79
N GLY A 171 14.05 0.64 -14.97
CA GLY A 171 13.93 0.68 -13.52
C GLY A 171 12.81 -0.22 -12.97
N ILE A 172 12.51 -1.34 -13.66
CA ILE A 172 11.48 -2.30 -13.27
C ILE A 172 12.16 -3.63 -12.92
N ALA A 173 11.80 -4.19 -11.78
CA ALA A 173 12.20 -5.53 -11.38
C ALA A 173 10.97 -6.41 -11.24
N LEU A 174 11.03 -7.63 -11.76
CA LEU A 174 9.94 -8.60 -11.76
C LEU A 174 10.28 -9.77 -10.85
N ILE A 175 9.39 -10.06 -9.92
CA ILE A 175 9.35 -11.29 -9.13
C ILE A 175 7.99 -11.93 -9.45
N PRO A 176 7.83 -13.24 -9.47
CA PRO A 176 6.53 -13.86 -9.73
C PRO A 176 5.42 -13.22 -8.86
N GLY A 177 4.42 -12.59 -9.50
CA GLY A 177 3.34 -11.88 -8.82
C GLY A 177 3.69 -10.48 -8.27
N ILE A 178 4.96 -10.01 -8.37
CA ILE A 178 5.38 -8.71 -7.86
C ILE A 178 6.10 -7.93 -8.94
N VAL A 179 5.67 -6.69 -9.15
CA VAL A 179 6.33 -5.73 -10.05
C VAL A 179 6.87 -4.59 -9.21
N LEU A 180 8.18 -4.34 -9.29
CA LEU A 180 8.85 -3.24 -8.62
C LEU A 180 9.12 -2.09 -9.59
N PHE A 181 8.90 -0.87 -9.14
CA PHE A 181 9.04 0.32 -9.96
C PHE A 181 10.12 1.24 -9.39
N GLY A 182 11.20 1.48 -10.14
CA GLY A 182 12.31 2.36 -9.75
C GLY A 182 12.11 3.83 -10.08
N GLY A 183 11.01 4.21 -10.72
CA GLY A 183 10.76 5.57 -11.24
C GLY A 183 9.60 6.30 -10.59
N SER A 184 9.39 7.57 -11.01
CA SER A 184 8.20 8.29 -10.62
C SER A 184 6.94 7.66 -11.24
N TYR A 185 5.82 7.74 -10.54
CA TYR A 185 4.54 7.22 -10.99
C TYR A 185 4.15 7.61 -12.44
N PHE A 186 4.52 8.82 -12.89
CA PHE A 186 4.26 9.29 -14.24
C PHE A 186 5.06 8.55 -15.33
N ALA A 187 6.31 8.20 -15.07
CA ALA A 187 7.13 7.44 -16.00
C ALA A 187 6.57 6.02 -16.20
N ILE A 188 6.06 5.43 -15.13
CA ILE A 188 5.47 4.10 -15.11
C ILE A 188 4.15 4.07 -15.91
N LYS A 189 3.30 5.09 -15.74
CA LYS A 189 2.05 5.22 -16.50
C LYS A 189 2.29 5.30 -18.00
N SER A 190 3.22 6.15 -18.44
CA SER A 190 3.59 6.29 -19.85
C SER A 190 4.07 4.97 -20.45
N PHE A 191 4.77 4.16 -19.66
CA PHE A 191 5.21 2.83 -20.07
C PHE A 191 4.02 1.88 -20.32
N PHE A 192 3.10 1.76 -19.37
CA PHE A 192 1.95 0.86 -19.53
C PHE A 192 0.98 1.29 -20.65
N GLU A 193 0.77 2.58 -20.87
CA GLU A 193 -0.05 3.07 -21.98
C GLU A 193 0.56 2.75 -23.36
N LYS A 194 1.90 2.75 -23.47
CA LYS A 194 2.61 2.43 -24.72
C LYS A 194 2.54 0.95 -25.11
N TYR A 195 2.36 0.04 -24.15
CA TYR A 195 2.30 -1.41 -24.38
C TYR A 195 0.89 -2.01 -24.27
N LYS A 196 -0.14 -1.16 -24.17
CA LYS A 196 -1.54 -1.57 -24.11
C LYS A 196 -2.22 -1.59 -25.51
N LYS A 197 -1.40 -1.51 -26.60
CA LYS A 197 -1.84 -1.65 -27.99
C LYS A 197 -1.60 -3.07 -28.50
#